data_239b345dd9b9c40047827d19dee19f79
#
_entry.id   239b345dd9b9c40047827d19dee19f79
#
_cell.length_a   1.000
_cell.length_b   1.000
_cell.length_c   1.000
_cell.angle_alpha   90.00
_cell.angle_beta   90.00
_cell.angle_gamma   90.00
#
_symmetry.space_group_name_H-M   'P 1'
#
loop_
_entity.id
_entity.type
_entity.pdbx_description
1 polymer ?
#
loop_
_entity_poly.entity_id
_entity_poly.type
_entity_poly.pdbx_seq_one_letter_code
_entity_poly.pdbx_strand_id
1 'polypeptide(L)'
;MAKRYFVVVAVLIGLISGSGTRMAAQQDGTRFRISVDLVQLNVAVTDAKGNYITGLKPTDFIVSEDGITEKVATFEEGNGPTRRLVDVAPENAKAGAGAGGPGDAAGSRDANETLGEAIAGANVFILFDTSNYMYRGFVFAQDAISDFVRSLETADKVAFYSYSRDLYRSAPLTADRTEVVKGVRTTVAGDDAALYNSLLLTLKDASGFTGRKVVVVFSNGPDNASMVPPEDVAELAQSTGIPIYMISTREAKLEPVSTVVFERMTAATGGKAYFANSWRDERRAFASIRDDLGHLYSISYYPEPNPNRGWRAINVRLVGEHGKKYHVRTRNGYRPQTNRFSSEAATSSISQVMPSQK
;
A
#
# COMPACT_ATOMS: atom_id res chain seq x y z
N MET A 1 -60.18 -31.65 64.16
CA MET A 1 -59.06 -32.16 64.97
C MET A 1 -57.88 -31.25 64.79
N ALA A 2 -57.64 -30.54 65.66
CA ALA A 2 -56.58 -30.00 66.48
C ALA A 2 -55.12 -30.33 66.08
N LYS A 3 -54.24 -29.31 66.06
CA LYS A 3 -52.96 -29.07 66.74
C LYS A 3 -52.23 -27.97 66.02
N ARG A 4 -52.21 -26.80 66.53
CA ARG A 4 -51.32 -26.06 67.44
C ARG A 4 -49.86 -26.50 67.38
N TYR A 5 -48.93 -25.59 66.98
CA TYR A 5 -47.59 -25.35 67.53
C TYR A 5 -47.08 -23.99 67.03
N PHE A 6 -47.05 -23.05 67.85
CA PHE A 6 -46.04 -22.50 68.73
C PHE A 6 -44.87 -21.79 68.01
N VAL A 7 -44.88 -20.52 68.25
CA VAL A 7 -43.87 -19.49 67.93
C VAL A 7 -42.65 -19.72 68.78
N VAL A 8 -41.45 -19.66 68.20
CA VAL A 8 -40.22 -19.32 68.87
C VAL A 8 -39.51 -18.19 68.09
N VAL A 9 -39.57 -17.01 68.68
CA VAL A 9 -38.76 -15.86 68.28
C VAL A 9 -37.37 -16.07 68.86
N ALA A 10 -36.36 -16.19 68.02
CA ALA A 10 -34.94 -16.07 68.43
C ALA A 10 -34.37 -14.82 67.79
N VAL A 11 -34.14 -13.82 68.62
CA VAL A 11 -33.40 -12.62 68.31
C VAL A 11 -31.91 -12.99 68.26
N LEU A 12 -31.28 -12.90 67.08
CA LEU A 12 -29.84 -13.00 66.94
C LEU A 12 -29.35 -11.70 66.35
N ILE A 13 -28.79 -10.86 67.22
CA ILE A 13 -28.01 -9.67 66.86
C ILE A 13 -26.68 -10.19 66.32
N GLY A 14 -26.53 -10.16 65.01
CA GLY A 14 -25.27 -10.48 64.32
C GLY A 14 -24.62 -9.18 63.83
N LEU A 15 -23.43 -8.92 64.34
CA LEU A 15 -22.57 -7.83 63.91
C LEU A 15 -22.38 -7.84 62.40
N ILE A 16 -22.84 -6.79 61.72
CA ILE A 16 -22.51 -6.54 60.31
C ILE A 16 -21.15 -5.84 60.30
N SER A 17 -20.09 -6.62 60.14
CA SER A 17 -18.78 -6.11 59.76
C SER A 17 -18.89 -5.54 58.33
N GLY A 18 -18.83 -4.22 58.24
CA GLY A 18 -18.84 -3.52 56.97
C GLY A 18 -17.60 -3.79 56.15
N SER A 19 -17.67 -4.76 55.24
CA SER A 19 -16.72 -4.91 54.15
C SER A 19 -17.02 -3.85 53.11
N GLY A 20 -16.38 -2.70 53.24
CA GLY A 20 -16.38 -1.67 52.21
C GLY A 20 -15.76 -2.21 50.91
N THR A 21 -16.58 -2.68 50.02
CA THR A 21 -16.19 -2.89 48.60
C THR A 21 -15.85 -1.52 48.03
N ARG A 22 -14.53 -1.23 47.96
CA ARG A 22 -14.03 -0.14 47.14
C ARG A 22 -14.38 -0.50 45.70
N MET A 23 -15.43 0.07 45.14
CA MET A 23 -15.65 0.17 43.72
C MET A 23 -14.44 0.92 43.15
N ALA A 24 -13.48 0.18 42.59
CA ALA A 24 -12.48 0.77 41.74
C ALA A 24 -13.23 1.33 40.55
N ALA A 25 -13.37 2.64 40.47
CA ALA A 25 -13.80 3.33 39.28
C ALA A 25 -12.79 2.95 38.17
N GLN A 26 -13.21 2.05 37.28
CA GLN A 26 -12.49 1.72 36.08
C GLN A 26 -12.52 2.99 35.23
N GLN A 27 -11.45 3.78 35.30
CA GLN A 27 -11.24 4.86 34.35
C GLN A 27 -11.10 4.18 32.97
N ASP A 28 -12.20 4.10 32.25
CA ASP A 28 -12.20 3.90 30.81
C ASP A 28 -11.50 5.13 30.20
N GLY A 29 -10.18 5.08 30.21
CA GLY A 29 -9.36 6.01 29.44
C GLY A 29 -9.73 5.82 27.99
N THR A 30 -10.51 6.74 27.45
CA THR A 30 -10.79 6.83 26.02
C THR A 30 -9.44 6.89 25.29
N ARG A 31 -8.97 5.73 24.84
CA ARG A 31 -7.73 5.64 24.06
C ARG A 31 -8.04 6.21 22.68
N PHE A 32 -7.75 7.48 22.49
CA PHE A 32 -7.70 8.07 21.15
C PHE A 32 -6.57 7.39 20.40
N ARG A 33 -6.89 6.46 19.53
CA ARG A 33 -5.96 5.99 18.50
C ARG A 33 -5.94 7.04 17.40
N ILE A 34 -4.97 7.94 17.46
CA ILE A 34 -4.64 8.76 16.29
C ILE A 34 -3.94 7.80 15.31
N SER A 35 -4.66 7.34 14.31
CA SER A 35 -4.06 6.67 13.17
C SER A 35 -3.39 7.75 12.33
N VAL A 36 -2.11 7.90 12.45
CA VAL A 36 -1.34 8.76 11.55
C VAL A 36 -0.96 7.88 10.36
N ASP A 37 -1.58 8.14 9.21
CA ASP A 37 -1.31 7.37 8.01
C ASP A 37 0.09 7.68 7.49
N LEU A 38 0.96 6.67 7.47
CA LEU A 38 2.31 6.77 6.91
C LEU A 38 2.20 6.88 5.38
N VAL A 39 2.72 7.98 4.83
CA VAL A 39 2.79 8.18 3.38
C VAL A 39 4.09 7.56 2.86
N GLN A 40 3.98 6.56 1.99
CA GLN A 40 5.12 5.89 1.37
C GLN A 40 5.27 6.34 -0.09
N LEU A 41 6.50 6.65 -0.48
CA LEU A 41 6.89 7.06 -1.83
C LEU A 41 7.88 6.06 -2.42
N ASN A 42 7.65 5.67 -3.66
CA ASN A 42 8.61 4.99 -4.49
C ASN A 42 9.28 6.05 -5.37
N VAL A 43 10.59 6.25 -5.22
CA VAL A 43 11.33 7.34 -5.84
C VAL A 43 12.43 6.76 -6.72
N ALA A 44 12.36 6.98 -8.03
CA ALA A 44 13.46 6.70 -8.94
C ALA A 44 14.31 7.95 -9.12
N VAL A 45 15.62 7.79 -9.08
CA VAL A 45 16.58 8.86 -9.40
C VAL A 45 17.45 8.41 -10.56
N THR A 46 17.47 9.20 -11.63
CA THR A 46 18.23 8.85 -12.85
C THR A 46 19.05 10.04 -13.34
N ASP A 47 20.14 9.75 -14.05
CA ASP A 47 20.89 10.76 -14.82
C ASP A 47 20.15 11.12 -16.13
N ALA A 48 20.72 12.04 -16.89
CA ALA A 48 20.18 12.46 -18.19
C ALA A 48 20.17 11.34 -19.25
N LYS A 49 20.91 10.25 -19.03
CA LYS A 49 20.94 9.08 -19.92
C LYS A 49 19.94 7.99 -19.48
N GLY A 50 19.28 8.19 -18.33
CA GLY A 50 18.32 7.24 -17.75
C GLY A 50 18.97 6.16 -16.87
N ASN A 51 20.28 6.27 -16.54
CA ASN A 51 20.91 5.35 -15.60
C ASN A 51 20.48 5.69 -14.17
N TYR A 52 20.22 4.68 -13.36
CA TYR A 52 19.85 4.86 -11.96
C TYR A 52 21.03 5.37 -11.14
N ILE A 53 20.75 6.28 -10.24
CA ILE A 53 21.68 6.82 -9.26
C ILE A 53 21.42 6.13 -7.93
N THR A 54 22.43 5.41 -7.47
CA THR A 54 22.39 4.62 -6.22
C THR A 54 23.29 5.27 -5.15
N GLY A 55 23.13 4.82 -3.89
CA GLY A 55 23.95 5.28 -2.77
C GLY A 55 23.61 6.66 -2.23
N LEU A 56 22.46 7.25 -2.63
CA LEU A 56 21.99 8.50 -2.04
C LEU A 56 21.53 8.28 -0.60
N LYS A 57 21.73 9.31 0.23
CA LYS A 57 21.34 9.28 1.64
C LYS A 57 20.01 9.98 1.85
N PRO A 58 19.29 9.71 2.96
CA PRO A 58 18.07 10.43 3.31
C PRO A 58 18.23 11.96 3.29
N THR A 59 19.39 12.45 3.68
CA THR A 59 19.75 13.89 3.70
C THR A 59 19.86 14.52 2.32
N ASP A 60 19.99 13.70 1.27
CA ASP A 60 20.06 14.19 -0.11
C ASP A 60 18.68 14.50 -0.69
N PHE A 61 17.59 14.13 0.03
CA PHE A 61 16.23 14.34 -0.40
C PHE A 61 15.52 15.42 0.42
N ILE A 62 14.74 16.25 -0.25
CA ILE A 62 13.74 17.12 0.35
C ILE A 62 12.38 16.66 -0.15
N VAL A 63 11.54 16.24 0.78
CA VAL A 63 10.14 15.87 0.52
C VAL A 63 9.25 17.00 1.01
N SER A 64 8.27 17.40 0.21
CA SER A 64 7.26 18.37 0.61
C SER A 64 5.87 17.97 0.15
N GLU A 65 4.86 18.29 0.97
CA GLU A 65 3.45 18.09 0.70
C GLU A 65 2.75 19.45 0.73
N ASP A 66 2.13 19.88 -0.37
CA ASP A 66 1.55 21.22 -0.53
C ASP A 66 2.51 22.36 -0.14
N GLY A 67 3.83 22.17 -0.34
CA GLY A 67 4.87 23.13 0.04
C GLY A 67 5.33 23.01 1.49
N ILE A 68 4.70 22.22 2.35
CA ILE A 68 5.14 21.93 3.71
C ILE A 68 6.25 20.88 3.62
N THR A 69 7.42 21.16 4.22
CA THR A 69 8.54 20.22 4.22
C THR A 69 8.28 19.11 5.23
N GLU A 70 8.41 17.87 4.77
CA GLU A 70 8.15 16.65 5.54
C GLU A 70 9.45 16.04 6.08
N LYS A 71 9.35 15.44 7.27
CA LYS A 71 10.48 14.70 7.86
C LYS A 71 10.43 13.25 7.42
N VAL A 72 11.50 12.79 6.77
CA VAL A 72 11.65 11.40 6.36
C VAL A 72 11.67 10.50 7.60
N ALA A 73 10.72 9.59 7.70
CA ALA A 73 10.58 8.65 8.80
C ALA A 73 11.31 7.33 8.52
N THR A 74 11.18 6.80 7.30
CA THR A 74 11.92 5.61 6.87
C THR A 74 12.55 5.82 5.51
N PHE A 75 13.66 5.13 5.28
CA PHE A 75 14.41 5.18 4.04
C PHE A 75 14.98 3.81 3.70
N GLU A 76 14.82 3.42 2.45
CA GLU A 76 15.32 2.15 1.92
C GLU A 76 15.76 2.36 0.48
N GLU A 77 16.81 1.65 0.06
CA GLU A 77 17.29 1.65 -1.32
C GLU A 77 17.17 0.23 -1.90
N GLY A 78 16.49 0.11 -3.02
CA GLY A 78 16.27 -1.17 -3.69
C GLY A 78 15.55 -2.17 -2.80
N ASN A 79 16.11 -3.36 -2.65
CA ASN A 79 15.65 -4.41 -1.76
C ASN A 79 16.48 -4.47 -0.45
N GLY A 80 17.16 -3.37 -0.12
CA GLY A 80 17.93 -3.25 1.09
C GLY A 80 17.06 -3.15 2.36
N PRO A 81 17.67 -3.23 3.54
CA PRO A 81 16.93 -3.13 4.80
C PRO A 81 16.37 -1.71 5.01
N THR A 82 15.15 -1.63 5.47
CA THR A 82 14.50 -0.37 5.83
C THR A 82 15.17 0.26 7.04
N ARG A 83 15.65 1.50 6.91
CA ARG A 83 16.24 2.29 7.99
C ARG A 83 15.20 3.23 8.58
N ARG A 84 14.93 3.14 9.89
CA ARG A 84 14.14 4.13 10.61
C ARG A 84 15.01 5.34 10.93
N LEU A 85 14.51 6.54 10.63
CA LEU A 85 15.20 7.81 10.86
C LEU A 85 14.55 8.63 11.98
N VAL A 86 13.29 8.34 12.30
CA VAL A 86 12.55 8.97 13.40
C VAL A 86 12.14 7.87 14.35
N ASP A 87 12.63 7.95 15.59
CA ASP A 87 12.10 7.16 16.70
C ASP A 87 10.73 7.74 17.07
N VAL A 88 9.68 7.21 16.47
CA VAL A 88 8.32 7.40 16.96
C VAL A 88 8.22 6.53 18.22
N ALA A 89 8.74 7.03 19.35
CA ALA A 89 8.44 6.44 20.63
C ALA A 89 6.92 6.46 20.79
N PRO A 90 6.23 5.32 21.00
CA PRO A 90 4.84 5.36 21.34
C PRO A 90 4.73 6.16 22.63
N GLU A 91 3.98 7.25 22.62
CA GLU A 91 3.79 8.20 23.72
C GLU A 91 3.31 7.54 25.04
N ASN A 92 3.03 6.25 25.00
CA ASN A 92 2.58 5.40 26.12
C ASN A 92 3.67 4.51 26.76
N ALA A 93 4.95 4.62 26.36
CA ALA A 93 6.02 3.82 26.99
C ALA A 93 6.56 4.42 28.29
N LYS A 94 6.09 5.61 28.73
CA LYS A 94 6.56 6.28 29.98
C LYS A 94 5.77 5.94 31.25
N ALA A 95 4.77 5.06 31.19
CA ALA A 95 4.00 4.67 32.38
C ALA A 95 4.23 3.20 32.76
N GLY A 96 5.48 2.81 33.02
CA GLY A 96 5.79 1.43 33.40
C GLY A 96 7.27 1.13 33.53
N ALA A 97 8.08 2.09 34.04
CA ALA A 97 9.46 1.79 34.43
C ALA A 97 9.46 1.06 35.76
N GLY A 98 9.10 -0.23 35.72
CA GLY A 98 9.37 -1.20 36.77
C GLY A 98 10.63 -1.97 36.36
N ALA A 99 11.63 -2.00 37.24
CA ALA A 99 12.94 -2.60 37.11
C ALA A 99 12.92 -4.00 36.48
N GLY A 100 13.32 -4.13 35.23
CA GLY A 100 13.65 -5.37 34.54
C GLY A 100 15.16 -5.42 34.29
N GLY A 101 15.79 -6.50 34.68
CA GLY A 101 17.24 -6.73 34.58
C GLY A 101 17.78 -6.87 33.15
N PRO A 102 19.10 -6.97 32.94
CA PRO A 102 19.77 -6.88 31.66
C PRO A 102 19.65 -8.15 30.78
N GLY A 103 18.44 -8.67 30.59
CA GLY A 103 18.20 -9.91 29.81
C GLY A 103 17.35 -9.75 28.55
N ASP A 104 16.55 -8.67 28.43
CA ASP A 104 15.52 -8.61 27.40
C ASP A 104 15.90 -7.86 26.11
N ALA A 105 17.15 -7.38 25.99
CA ALA A 105 17.58 -6.61 24.82
C ALA A 105 17.92 -7.48 23.59
N ALA A 106 18.13 -8.77 23.75
CA ALA A 106 18.44 -9.67 22.64
C ALA A 106 17.18 -10.10 21.88
N GLY A 107 16.11 -10.45 22.58
CA GLY A 107 14.87 -10.93 21.96
C GLY A 107 14.12 -9.87 21.13
N SER A 108 14.31 -8.58 21.45
CA SER A 108 13.66 -7.50 20.67
C SER A 108 14.39 -7.18 19.37
N ARG A 109 15.70 -7.44 19.28
CA ARG A 109 16.51 -7.27 18.06
C ARG A 109 16.18 -8.34 17.04
N ASP A 110 16.10 -9.60 17.46
CA ASP A 110 15.78 -10.73 16.58
C ASP A 110 14.35 -10.61 16.02
N ALA A 111 13.37 -10.17 16.82
CA ALA A 111 12.00 -9.97 16.35
C ALA A 111 11.88 -8.81 15.34
N ASN A 112 12.63 -7.72 15.53
CA ASN A 112 12.66 -6.59 14.60
C ASN A 112 13.43 -6.92 13.32
N GLU A 113 14.47 -7.72 13.38
CA GLU A 113 15.26 -8.20 12.25
C GLU A 113 14.43 -9.18 11.40
N THR A 114 13.76 -10.14 12.04
CA THR A 114 12.82 -11.08 11.40
C THR A 114 11.63 -10.37 10.75
N LEU A 115 11.10 -9.30 11.38
CA LEU A 115 10.04 -8.48 10.79
C LEU A 115 10.56 -7.66 9.60
N GLY A 116 11.79 -7.15 9.68
CA GLY A 116 12.45 -6.44 8.59
C GLY A 116 12.65 -7.33 7.36
N GLU A 117 13.11 -8.56 7.55
CA GLU A 117 13.26 -9.56 6.49
C GLU A 117 11.91 -9.99 5.88
N ALA A 118 10.85 -10.10 6.70
CA ALA A 118 9.52 -10.45 6.22
C ALA A 118 8.87 -9.35 5.36
N ILE A 119 9.36 -8.10 5.46
CA ILE A 119 8.89 -6.93 4.71
C ILE A 119 9.81 -6.61 3.53
N ALA A 120 11.03 -7.19 3.50
CA ALA A 120 11.98 -6.98 2.41
C ALA A 120 11.42 -7.45 1.06
N GLY A 121 11.83 -6.77 -0.01
CA GLY A 121 11.40 -7.04 -1.37
C GLY A 121 10.12 -6.29 -1.78
N ALA A 122 9.71 -6.48 -3.02
CA ALA A 122 8.51 -5.89 -3.59
C ALA A 122 7.39 -6.93 -3.73
N ASN A 123 6.17 -6.50 -3.48
CA ASN A 123 4.97 -7.24 -3.86
C ASN A 123 4.57 -6.81 -5.29
N VAL A 124 4.77 -7.67 -6.25
CA VAL A 124 4.54 -7.42 -7.67
C VAL A 124 3.20 -8.04 -8.09
N PHE A 125 2.26 -7.22 -8.51
CA PHE A 125 0.95 -7.63 -8.99
C PHE A 125 0.93 -7.51 -10.50
N ILE A 126 0.90 -8.63 -11.20
CA ILE A 126 0.87 -8.66 -12.67
C ILE A 126 -0.58 -8.79 -13.13
N LEU A 127 -1.01 -7.88 -13.99
CA LEU A 127 -2.32 -7.89 -14.63
C LEU A 127 -2.16 -8.07 -16.14
N PHE A 128 -2.60 -9.19 -16.65
CA PHE A 128 -2.46 -9.59 -18.05
C PHE A 128 -3.79 -9.52 -18.78
N ASP A 129 -3.80 -8.78 -19.88
CA ASP A 129 -4.91 -8.68 -20.82
C ASP A 129 -4.99 -9.96 -21.66
N THR A 130 -6.12 -10.65 -21.56
CA THR A 130 -6.40 -11.86 -22.34
C THR A 130 -7.52 -11.65 -23.36
N SER A 131 -7.93 -10.38 -23.59
CA SER A 131 -8.96 -10.02 -24.54
C SER A 131 -8.55 -10.28 -26.00
N ASN A 132 -9.49 -10.12 -26.92
CA ASN A 132 -9.26 -10.27 -28.36
C ASN A 132 -8.20 -9.29 -28.91
N TYR A 133 -7.92 -8.19 -28.23
CA TYR A 133 -6.85 -7.25 -28.58
C TYR A 133 -5.45 -7.83 -28.39
N MET A 134 -5.31 -8.92 -27.63
CA MET A 134 -4.04 -9.60 -27.35
C MET A 134 -3.80 -10.88 -28.18
N TYR A 135 -4.75 -11.35 -28.99
CA TYR A 135 -4.67 -12.66 -29.66
C TYR A 135 -3.38 -12.89 -30.42
N ARG A 136 -2.91 -11.91 -31.18
CA ARG A 136 -1.70 -12.06 -32.01
C ARG A 136 -0.42 -12.23 -31.22
N GLY A 137 -0.39 -11.68 -29.99
CA GLY A 137 0.78 -11.71 -29.12
C GLY A 137 0.64 -12.63 -27.90
N PHE A 138 -0.48 -13.34 -27.74
CA PHE A 138 -0.86 -14.01 -26.51
C PHE A 138 0.21 -14.98 -25.97
N VAL A 139 0.72 -15.87 -26.79
CA VAL A 139 1.74 -16.86 -26.39
C VAL A 139 3.07 -16.16 -26.06
N PHE A 140 3.48 -15.18 -26.88
CA PHE A 140 4.70 -14.41 -26.61
C PHE A 140 4.60 -13.61 -25.33
N ALA A 141 3.42 -13.06 -25.02
CA ALA A 141 3.15 -12.39 -23.77
C ALA A 141 3.28 -13.33 -22.57
N GLN A 142 2.70 -14.54 -22.64
CA GLN A 142 2.86 -15.55 -21.60
C GLN A 142 4.33 -15.94 -21.39
N ASP A 143 5.12 -16.03 -22.48
CA ASP A 143 6.55 -16.30 -22.39
C ASP A 143 7.30 -15.16 -21.72
N ALA A 144 7.05 -13.93 -22.15
CA ALA A 144 7.70 -12.74 -21.61
C ALA A 144 7.37 -12.53 -20.11
N ILE A 145 6.11 -12.72 -19.72
CA ILE A 145 5.67 -12.66 -18.32
C ILE A 145 6.34 -13.77 -17.50
N SER A 146 6.39 -15.00 -18.03
CA SER A 146 7.03 -16.13 -17.35
C SER A 146 8.52 -15.89 -17.11
N ASP A 147 9.23 -15.34 -18.11
CA ASP A 147 10.63 -14.98 -18.01
C ASP A 147 10.85 -13.85 -17.00
N PHE A 148 9.97 -12.84 -16.98
CA PHE A 148 10.01 -11.77 -16.00
C PHE A 148 9.84 -12.32 -14.58
N VAL A 149 8.82 -13.14 -14.34
CA VAL A 149 8.58 -13.76 -13.03
C VAL A 149 9.80 -14.52 -12.52
N ARG A 150 10.47 -15.29 -13.41
CA ARG A 150 11.69 -16.02 -13.05
C ARG A 150 12.89 -15.12 -12.82
N SER A 151 12.92 -13.92 -13.40
CA SER A 151 14.03 -12.97 -13.28
C SER A 151 13.97 -12.08 -12.05
N LEU A 152 12.82 -12.04 -11.34
CA LEU A 152 12.68 -11.26 -10.12
C LEU A 152 13.54 -11.83 -8.99
N GLU A 153 13.99 -10.97 -8.07
CA GLU A 153 14.76 -11.37 -6.91
C GLU A 153 13.97 -12.31 -5.99
N THR A 154 14.66 -13.12 -5.22
CA THR A 154 14.04 -14.13 -4.35
C THR A 154 13.17 -13.52 -3.25
N ALA A 155 13.51 -12.30 -2.82
CA ALA A 155 12.74 -11.56 -1.81
C ALA A 155 11.39 -11.04 -2.34
N ASP A 156 11.23 -10.92 -3.68
CA ASP A 156 9.99 -10.42 -4.26
C ASP A 156 8.89 -11.49 -4.20
N LYS A 157 7.66 -11.04 -3.95
CA LYS A 157 6.45 -11.88 -4.06
C LYS A 157 5.66 -11.44 -5.27
N VAL A 158 5.00 -12.38 -5.94
CA VAL A 158 4.25 -12.12 -7.16
C VAL A 158 2.85 -12.64 -7.03
N ALA A 159 1.86 -11.83 -7.40
CA ALA A 159 0.49 -12.26 -7.68
C ALA A 159 0.23 -12.12 -9.18
N PHE A 160 -0.53 -13.03 -9.74
CA PHE A 160 -0.85 -12.99 -11.15
C PHE A 160 -2.36 -12.99 -11.38
N TYR A 161 -2.80 -11.99 -12.12
CA TYR A 161 -4.17 -11.77 -12.56
C TYR A 161 -4.23 -11.77 -14.08
N SER A 162 -5.31 -12.32 -14.61
CA SER A 162 -5.67 -12.19 -16.01
C SER A 162 -7.06 -11.60 -16.13
N TYR A 163 -7.32 -10.88 -17.19
CA TYR A 163 -8.64 -10.31 -17.44
C TYR A 163 -9.00 -10.33 -18.91
N SER A 164 -10.29 -10.45 -19.15
CA SER A 164 -10.96 -10.04 -20.37
C SER A 164 -12.15 -9.16 -19.93
N ARG A 165 -13.38 -9.65 -19.99
CA ARG A 165 -14.54 -9.00 -19.36
C ARG A 165 -14.48 -9.05 -17.84
N ASP A 166 -14.04 -10.19 -17.30
CA ASP A 166 -13.93 -10.47 -15.87
C ASP A 166 -12.47 -10.61 -15.44
N LEU A 167 -12.21 -10.32 -14.16
CA LEU A 167 -10.92 -10.47 -13.53
C LEU A 167 -10.77 -11.85 -12.88
N TYR A 168 -9.68 -12.53 -13.18
CA TYR A 168 -9.31 -13.82 -12.60
C TYR A 168 -7.97 -13.71 -11.87
N ARG A 169 -7.91 -14.11 -10.61
CA ARG A 169 -6.67 -14.25 -9.87
C ARG A 169 -6.15 -15.68 -10.05
N SER A 170 -5.25 -15.88 -11.03
CA SER A 170 -4.71 -17.18 -11.38
C SER A 170 -3.57 -17.64 -10.46
N ALA A 171 -2.91 -16.71 -9.75
CA ALA A 171 -1.99 -17.02 -8.67
C ALA A 171 -2.10 -15.98 -7.55
N PRO A 172 -2.25 -16.38 -6.27
CA PRO A 172 -2.21 -15.46 -5.13
C PRO A 172 -0.80 -14.88 -4.96
N LEU A 173 -0.64 -13.89 -4.07
CA LEU A 173 0.67 -13.33 -3.77
C LEU A 173 1.56 -14.38 -3.09
N THR A 174 2.58 -14.84 -3.80
CA THR A 174 3.46 -15.95 -3.39
C THR A 174 4.91 -15.70 -3.80
N ALA A 175 5.86 -16.30 -3.09
CA ALA A 175 7.25 -16.39 -3.49
C ALA A 175 7.51 -17.59 -4.43
N ASP A 176 6.56 -18.52 -4.56
CA ASP A 176 6.69 -19.68 -5.45
C ASP A 176 6.49 -19.29 -6.91
N ARG A 177 7.60 -19.17 -7.63
CA ARG A 177 7.62 -18.84 -9.05
C ARG A 177 6.93 -19.89 -9.92
N THR A 178 6.94 -21.15 -9.49
CA THR A 178 6.32 -22.26 -10.23
C THR A 178 4.81 -22.12 -10.23
N GLU A 179 4.23 -21.76 -9.08
CA GLU A 179 2.80 -21.49 -8.95
C GLU A 179 2.38 -20.32 -9.86
N VAL A 180 3.14 -19.21 -9.84
CA VAL A 180 2.84 -18.05 -10.69
C VAL A 180 2.94 -18.38 -12.16
N VAL A 181 4.02 -19.06 -12.60
CA VAL A 181 4.21 -19.46 -14.00
C VAL A 181 3.13 -20.43 -14.46
N LYS A 182 2.69 -21.35 -13.60
CA LYS A 182 1.53 -22.20 -13.87
C LYS A 182 0.27 -21.37 -14.11
N GLY A 183 0.01 -20.37 -13.24
CA GLY A 183 -1.10 -19.43 -13.41
C GLY A 183 -1.05 -18.72 -14.77
N VAL A 184 0.14 -18.23 -15.18
CA VAL A 184 0.33 -17.60 -16.50
C VAL A 184 -0.01 -18.55 -17.64
N ARG A 185 0.47 -19.81 -17.58
CA ARG A 185 0.28 -20.79 -18.64
C ARG A 185 -1.15 -21.33 -18.77
N THR A 186 -1.93 -21.23 -17.71
CA THR A 186 -3.32 -21.71 -17.70
C THR A 186 -4.34 -20.63 -18.08
N THR A 187 -3.90 -19.41 -18.39
CA THR A 187 -4.81 -18.34 -18.83
C THR A 187 -5.43 -18.68 -20.18
N VAL A 188 -6.70 -18.33 -20.31
CA VAL A 188 -7.50 -18.55 -21.51
C VAL A 188 -7.81 -17.20 -22.15
N ALA A 189 -7.76 -17.16 -23.48
CA ALA A 189 -8.17 -15.97 -24.22
C ALA A 189 -9.68 -15.72 -24.10
N GLY A 190 -10.06 -14.45 -23.96
CA GLY A 190 -11.43 -13.96 -23.90
C GLY A 190 -11.70 -12.93 -24.99
N ASP A 191 -12.87 -12.32 -24.97
CA ASP A 191 -13.30 -11.40 -26.05
C ASP A 191 -13.15 -9.93 -25.67
N ASP A 192 -13.96 -9.45 -24.71
CA ASP A 192 -14.00 -8.05 -24.33
C ASP A 192 -12.83 -7.66 -23.42
N ALA A 193 -12.54 -6.37 -23.34
CA ALA A 193 -11.50 -5.82 -22.45
C ALA A 193 -12.11 -4.88 -21.41
N ALA A 194 -12.10 -5.27 -20.12
CA ALA A 194 -12.49 -4.44 -18.98
C ALA A 194 -11.23 -4.06 -18.18
N LEU A 195 -10.29 -3.36 -18.82
CA LEU A 195 -8.99 -3.00 -18.26
C LEU A 195 -9.11 -2.19 -16.97
N TYR A 196 -9.89 -1.09 -17.00
CA TYR A 196 -9.95 -0.17 -15.86
C TYR A 196 -10.70 -0.78 -14.67
N ASN A 197 -11.77 -1.55 -14.90
CA ASN A 197 -12.43 -2.32 -13.84
C ASN A 197 -11.45 -3.30 -13.20
N SER A 198 -10.71 -4.06 -14.01
CA SER A 198 -9.77 -5.08 -13.57
C SER A 198 -8.57 -4.48 -12.83
N LEU A 199 -8.06 -3.36 -13.33
CA LEU A 199 -6.97 -2.64 -12.68
C LEU A 199 -7.41 -2.04 -11.33
N LEU A 200 -8.62 -1.48 -11.25
CA LEU A 200 -9.20 -0.99 -9.98
C LEU A 200 -9.28 -2.11 -8.93
N LEU A 201 -9.78 -3.28 -9.32
CA LEU A 201 -9.90 -4.43 -8.41
C LEU A 201 -8.53 -4.97 -7.99
N THR A 202 -7.57 -5.04 -8.93
CA THR A 202 -6.19 -5.44 -8.63
C THR A 202 -5.53 -4.47 -7.63
N LEU A 203 -5.73 -3.16 -7.79
CA LEU A 203 -5.23 -2.14 -6.86
C LEU A 203 -5.87 -2.26 -5.47
N LYS A 204 -7.18 -2.52 -5.40
CA LYS A 204 -7.89 -2.77 -4.13
C LYS A 204 -7.34 -4.00 -3.41
N ASP A 205 -7.12 -5.09 -4.13
CA ASP A 205 -6.54 -6.31 -3.56
C ASP A 205 -5.09 -6.03 -3.10
N ALA A 206 -4.26 -5.40 -3.93
CA ALA A 206 -2.89 -5.02 -3.60
C ALA A 206 -2.80 -4.09 -2.38
N SER A 207 -3.76 -3.19 -2.19
CA SER A 207 -3.78 -2.25 -1.06
C SER A 207 -3.91 -2.94 0.30
N GLY A 208 -4.47 -4.15 0.33
CA GLY A 208 -4.61 -4.96 1.55
C GLY A 208 -3.28 -5.57 2.06
N PHE A 209 -2.21 -5.53 1.27
CA PHE A 209 -0.91 -6.07 1.66
C PHE A 209 0.02 -4.99 2.22
N THR A 210 0.91 -5.38 3.12
CA THR A 210 1.96 -4.53 3.68
C THR A 210 3.21 -4.52 2.79
N GLY A 211 4.10 -3.54 2.99
CA GLY A 211 5.35 -3.41 2.25
C GLY A 211 5.21 -2.69 0.90
N ARG A 212 6.30 -2.67 0.14
CA ARG A 212 6.37 -2.03 -1.17
C ARG A 212 5.54 -2.81 -2.19
N LYS A 213 4.68 -2.13 -2.92
CA LYS A 213 3.76 -2.72 -3.89
C LYS A 213 3.93 -2.05 -5.26
N VAL A 214 3.81 -2.82 -6.32
CA VAL A 214 3.76 -2.32 -7.69
C VAL A 214 2.75 -3.13 -8.50
N VAL A 215 2.09 -2.48 -9.46
CA VAL A 215 1.24 -3.17 -10.44
C VAL A 215 1.89 -3.07 -11.81
N VAL A 216 2.04 -4.21 -12.47
CA VAL A 216 2.57 -4.33 -13.84
C VAL A 216 1.44 -4.82 -14.73
N VAL A 217 1.00 -3.97 -15.65
CA VAL A 217 -0.06 -4.25 -16.61
C VAL A 217 0.56 -4.59 -17.94
N PHE A 218 0.11 -5.68 -18.56
CA PHE A 218 0.43 -6.01 -19.93
C PHE A 218 -0.85 -6.03 -20.76
N SER A 219 -1.03 -4.99 -21.61
CA SER A 219 -2.25 -4.78 -22.37
C SER A 219 -1.99 -3.92 -23.60
N ASN A 220 -2.72 -4.18 -24.67
CA ASN A 220 -2.72 -3.35 -25.89
C ASN A 220 -3.64 -2.12 -25.81
N GLY A 221 -4.47 -2.03 -24.80
CA GLY A 221 -5.05 -0.78 -24.43
C GLY A 221 -6.50 -0.46 -24.74
N PRO A 222 -7.16 -0.90 -25.79
CA PRO A 222 -8.59 -0.62 -25.92
C PRO A 222 -9.36 -1.20 -24.74
N ASP A 223 -10.24 -0.38 -24.18
CA ASP A 223 -11.18 -0.78 -23.13
C ASP A 223 -12.60 -0.57 -23.67
N ASN A 224 -13.36 -1.65 -23.77
CA ASN A 224 -14.72 -1.62 -24.30
C ASN A 224 -15.77 -2.14 -23.33
N ALA A 225 -15.36 -2.53 -22.13
CA ALA A 225 -16.26 -3.17 -21.16
C ALA A 225 -16.17 -2.59 -19.74
N SER A 226 -15.26 -1.66 -19.46
CA SER A 226 -15.19 -1.03 -18.14
C SER A 226 -16.30 -0.01 -17.93
N MET A 227 -16.75 0.06 -16.67
CA MET A 227 -17.68 1.08 -16.16
C MET A 227 -16.93 2.21 -15.44
N VAL A 228 -15.69 1.93 -15.00
CA VAL A 228 -14.85 2.85 -14.23
C VAL A 228 -13.97 3.66 -15.18
N PRO A 229 -13.91 4.99 -15.06
CA PRO A 229 -13.01 5.81 -15.85
C PRO A 229 -11.54 5.63 -15.39
N PRO A 230 -10.54 5.82 -16.28
CA PRO A 230 -9.15 5.68 -15.96
C PRO A 230 -8.63 6.64 -14.88
N GLU A 231 -9.28 7.79 -14.72
CA GLU A 231 -8.95 8.80 -13.72
C GLU A 231 -9.18 8.28 -12.29
N ASP A 232 -10.27 7.56 -12.04
CA ASP A 232 -10.58 6.96 -10.73
C ASP A 232 -9.56 5.89 -10.37
N VAL A 233 -9.10 5.12 -11.36
CA VAL A 233 -8.04 4.12 -11.19
C VAL A 233 -6.71 4.78 -10.82
N ALA A 234 -6.35 5.86 -11.53
CA ALA A 234 -5.15 6.63 -11.24
C ALA A 234 -5.21 7.25 -9.83
N GLU A 235 -6.35 7.82 -9.43
CA GLU A 235 -6.55 8.40 -8.10
C GLU A 235 -6.41 7.35 -7.00
N LEU A 236 -6.98 6.16 -7.18
CA LEU A 236 -6.81 5.07 -6.23
C LEU A 236 -5.34 4.65 -6.10
N ALA A 237 -4.64 4.47 -7.22
CA ALA A 237 -3.24 4.09 -7.23
C ALA A 237 -2.35 5.13 -6.55
N GLN A 238 -2.62 6.42 -6.79
CA GLN A 238 -1.93 7.52 -6.13
C GLN A 238 -2.22 7.55 -4.62
N SER A 239 -3.48 7.37 -4.23
CA SER A 239 -3.88 7.40 -2.81
C SER A 239 -3.31 6.21 -2.02
N THR A 240 -3.19 5.04 -2.66
CA THR A 240 -2.59 3.84 -2.05
C THR A 240 -1.07 3.77 -2.18
N GLY A 241 -0.45 4.69 -2.93
CA GLY A 241 1.01 4.71 -3.15
C GLY A 241 1.54 3.59 -4.03
N ILE A 242 0.69 3.02 -4.89
CA ILE A 242 1.04 1.89 -5.75
C ILE A 242 1.37 2.40 -7.15
N PRO A 243 2.64 2.38 -7.60
CA PRO A 243 2.99 2.75 -8.96
C PRO A 243 2.46 1.71 -9.96
N ILE A 244 1.97 2.21 -11.10
CA ILE A 244 1.50 1.40 -12.21
C ILE A 244 2.54 1.42 -13.33
N TYR A 245 3.01 0.26 -13.75
CA TYR A 245 3.80 0.08 -14.96
C TYR A 245 2.92 -0.54 -16.04
N MET A 246 3.01 -0.03 -17.25
CA MET A 246 2.25 -0.56 -18.38
C MET A 246 3.19 -0.98 -19.51
N ILE A 247 2.99 -2.18 -20.01
CA ILE A 247 3.67 -2.70 -21.20
C ILE A 247 2.60 -2.94 -22.26
N SER A 248 2.76 -2.30 -23.41
CA SER A 248 1.89 -2.48 -24.56
C SER A 248 2.68 -2.89 -25.78
N THR A 249 2.04 -3.59 -26.70
CA THR A 249 2.64 -3.95 -27.97
C THR A 249 2.47 -2.82 -29.00
N ARG A 250 2.97 -3.07 -30.21
CA ARG A 250 2.88 -2.12 -31.33
C ARG A 250 1.44 -1.73 -31.67
N GLU A 251 0.51 -2.65 -31.50
CA GLU A 251 -0.90 -2.46 -31.80
C GLU A 251 -1.50 -1.31 -30.96
N ALA A 252 -1.07 -1.12 -29.72
CA ALA A 252 -1.50 0.00 -28.88
C ALA A 252 -1.18 1.37 -29.49
N LYS A 253 -0.15 1.49 -30.32
CA LYS A 253 0.20 2.74 -31.01
C LYS A 253 -0.79 3.12 -32.10
N LEU A 254 -1.60 2.18 -32.54
CA LEU A 254 -2.69 2.43 -33.48
C LEU A 254 -3.91 3.05 -32.80
N GLU A 255 -3.92 3.03 -31.46
CA GLU A 255 -4.95 3.61 -30.59
C GLU A 255 -4.37 4.76 -29.77
N PRO A 256 -4.27 5.99 -30.33
CA PRO A 256 -3.62 7.14 -29.66
C PRO A 256 -4.22 7.47 -28.30
N VAL A 257 -5.53 7.27 -28.12
CA VAL A 257 -6.22 7.54 -26.85
C VAL A 257 -5.68 6.65 -25.74
N SER A 258 -5.53 5.34 -26.02
CA SER A 258 -4.97 4.38 -25.03
C SER A 258 -3.53 4.74 -24.66
N THR A 259 -2.70 5.11 -25.63
CA THR A 259 -1.32 5.53 -25.40
C THR A 259 -1.23 6.72 -24.44
N VAL A 260 -2.01 7.78 -24.69
CA VAL A 260 -2.04 8.98 -23.84
C VAL A 260 -2.53 8.66 -22.43
N VAL A 261 -3.57 7.84 -22.29
CA VAL A 261 -4.08 7.42 -20.98
C VAL A 261 -3.03 6.65 -20.21
N PHE A 262 -2.31 5.72 -20.84
CA PHE A 262 -1.25 4.94 -20.21
C PHE A 262 -0.08 5.81 -19.74
N GLU A 263 0.37 6.74 -20.58
CA GLU A 263 1.45 7.68 -20.20
C GLU A 263 1.03 8.55 -19.01
N ARG A 264 -0.19 9.09 -19.03
CA ARG A 264 -0.71 9.92 -17.93
C ARG A 264 -0.86 9.15 -16.63
N MET A 265 -1.48 7.96 -16.67
CA MET A 265 -1.70 7.14 -15.49
C MET A 265 -0.39 6.69 -14.86
N THR A 266 0.56 6.21 -15.66
CA THR A 266 1.85 5.74 -15.16
C THR A 266 2.67 6.90 -14.59
N ALA A 267 2.74 8.04 -15.28
CA ALA A 267 3.43 9.23 -14.80
C ALA A 267 2.83 9.75 -13.48
N ALA A 268 1.51 9.79 -13.37
CA ALA A 268 0.81 10.25 -12.17
C ALA A 268 1.10 9.37 -10.94
N THR A 269 1.27 8.07 -11.14
CA THR A 269 1.51 7.09 -10.07
C THR A 269 2.99 6.82 -9.76
N GLY A 270 3.91 7.44 -10.52
CA GLY A 270 5.35 7.22 -10.37
C GLY A 270 5.89 5.99 -11.09
N GLY A 271 5.07 5.33 -11.89
CA GLY A 271 5.46 4.23 -12.76
C GLY A 271 5.94 4.69 -14.15
N LYS A 272 5.84 3.80 -15.14
CA LYS A 272 6.29 4.07 -16.51
C LYS A 272 5.53 3.24 -17.54
N ALA A 273 5.22 3.83 -18.70
CA ALA A 273 4.66 3.14 -19.85
C ALA A 273 5.75 2.74 -20.84
N TYR A 274 5.64 1.53 -21.38
CA TYR A 274 6.52 0.98 -22.40
C TYR A 274 5.66 0.54 -23.59
N PHE A 275 6.06 0.99 -24.81
CA PHE A 275 5.39 0.67 -26.04
C PHE A 275 6.35 -0.15 -26.92
N ALA A 276 6.23 -1.48 -26.82
CA ALA A 276 7.08 -2.41 -27.52
C ALA A 276 6.74 -2.48 -29.01
N ASN A 277 7.75 -2.51 -29.88
CA ASN A 277 7.57 -2.72 -31.32
C ASN A 277 7.79 -4.18 -31.71
N SER A 278 8.31 -4.99 -30.80
CA SER A 278 8.64 -6.39 -31.01
C SER A 278 8.66 -7.13 -29.66
N TRP A 279 8.60 -8.46 -29.70
CA TRP A 279 8.78 -9.32 -28.51
C TRP A 279 10.11 -9.08 -27.77
N ARG A 280 11.16 -8.60 -28.47
CA ARG A 280 12.43 -8.23 -27.85
C ARG A 280 12.28 -6.96 -27.00
N ASP A 281 11.47 -6.02 -27.47
CA ASP A 281 11.22 -4.78 -26.75
C ASP A 281 10.33 -5.04 -25.52
N GLU A 282 9.40 -6.01 -25.61
CA GLU A 282 8.61 -6.46 -24.45
C GLU A 282 9.53 -7.02 -23.36
N ARG A 283 10.48 -7.88 -23.71
CA ARG A 283 11.49 -8.40 -22.76
C ARG A 283 12.34 -7.27 -22.16
N ARG A 284 12.73 -6.27 -22.98
CA ARG A 284 13.46 -5.08 -22.46
C ARG A 284 12.60 -4.26 -21.51
N ALA A 285 11.32 -4.10 -21.80
CA ALA A 285 10.38 -3.41 -20.92
C ALA A 285 10.30 -4.10 -19.55
N PHE A 286 10.13 -5.41 -19.52
CA PHE A 286 10.15 -6.19 -18.30
C PHE A 286 11.49 -6.10 -17.57
N ALA A 287 12.63 -6.18 -18.27
CA ALA A 287 13.94 -6.00 -17.68
C ALA A 287 14.08 -4.60 -17.06
N SER A 288 13.60 -3.55 -17.74
CA SER A 288 13.61 -2.19 -17.23
C SER A 288 12.73 -2.02 -15.97
N ILE A 289 11.61 -2.73 -15.89
CA ILE A 289 10.76 -2.73 -14.68
C ILE A 289 11.50 -3.43 -13.53
N ARG A 290 12.10 -4.59 -13.77
CA ARG A 290 12.92 -5.28 -12.76
C ARG A 290 14.05 -4.40 -12.25
N ASP A 291 14.77 -3.72 -13.17
CA ASP A 291 15.84 -2.82 -12.80
C ASP A 291 15.32 -1.62 -12.00
N ASP A 292 14.14 -1.07 -12.34
CA ASP A 292 13.46 -0.05 -11.54
C ASP A 292 13.20 -0.56 -10.11
N LEU A 293 12.63 -1.75 -9.96
CA LEU A 293 12.32 -2.35 -8.65
C LEU A 293 13.57 -2.51 -7.78
N GLY A 294 14.71 -2.86 -8.39
CA GLY A 294 15.99 -3.02 -7.69
C GLY A 294 16.66 -1.71 -7.28
N HIS A 295 16.26 -0.55 -7.85
CA HIS A 295 16.95 0.73 -7.66
C HIS A 295 16.05 1.85 -7.12
N LEU A 296 14.76 1.60 -6.87
CA LEU A 296 13.89 2.59 -6.25
C LEU A 296 14.29 2.86 -4.81
N TYR A 297 14.28 4.13 -4.44
CA TYR A 297 14.27 4.53 -3.04
C TYR A 297 12.83 4.46 -2.51
N SER A 298 12.63 3.78 -1.40
CA SER A 298 11.39 3.82 -0.63
C SER A 298 11.55 4.83 0.49
N ILE A 299 10.80 5.92 0.41
CA ILE A 299 10.84 7.02 1.38
C ILE A 299 9.46 7.11 2.02
N SER A 300 9.40 7.12 3.36
CA SER A 300 8.13 7.38 4.02
C SER A 300 8.23 8.54 5.01
N TYR A 301 7.09 9.19 5.23
CA TYR A 301 6.94 10.28 6.17
C TYR A 301 5.58 10.26 6.84
N TYR A 302 5.48 10.85 8.02
CA TYR A 302 4.21 11.16 8.65
C TYR A 302 3.85 12.59 8.27
N PRO A 303 2.71 12.82 7.58
CA PRO A 303 2.35 14.17 7.14
C PRO A 303 2.27 15.15 8.31
N GLU A 304 2.95 16.29 8.17
CA GLU A 304 2.78 17.42 9.08
C GLU A 304 1.33 17.94 8.99
N PRO A 305 0.84 18.63 10.02
CA PRO A 305 -0.53 19.16 10.02
C PRO A 305 -0.82 19.99 8.76
N ASN A 306 -1.75 19.52 7.94
CA ASN A 306 -2.16 20.15 6.70
C ASN A 306 -3.68 20.31 6.67
N PRO A 307 -4.22 21.54 6.54
CA PRO A 307 -5.66 21.80 6.49
C PRO A 307 -6.31 21.29 5.21
N ASN A 308 -5.52 21.01 4.15
CA ASN A 308 -6.04 20.51 2.89
C ASN A 308 -6.58 19.08 3.04
N ARG A 309 -7.90 18.94 2.94
CA ARG A 309 -8.61 17.63 2.96
C ARG A 309 -8.85 17.06 1.57
N GLY A 310 -8.51 17.82 0.54
CA GLY A 310 -8.61 17.42 -0.86
C GLY A 310 -7.35 16.73 -1.37
N TRP A 311 -7.02 17.05 -2.61
CA TRP A 311 -5.79 16.58 -3.24
C TRP A 311 -4.56 17.27 -2.63
N ARG A 312 -3.55 16.49 -2.24
CA ARG A 312 -2.28 16.98 -1.71
C ARG A 312 -1.17 16.70 -2.69
N ALA A 313 -0.50 17.75 -3.13
CA ALA A 313 0.60 17.67 -4.08
C ALA A 313 1.89 17.26 -3.37
N ILE A 314 2.57 16.23 -3.90
CA ILE A 314 3.87 15.78 -3.40
C ILE A 314 4.96 16.30 -4.34
N ASN A 315 6.05 16.82 -3.75
CA ASN A 315 7.25 17.19 -4.46
C ASN A 315 8.46 16.59 -3.76
N VAL A 316 9.29 15.85 -4.51
CA VAL A 316 10.57 15.31 -4.04
C VAL A 316 11.67 15.93 -4.86
N ARG A 317 12.63 16.54 -4.18
CA ARG A 317 13.80 17.19 -4.80
C ARG A 317 15.08 16.67 -4.16
N LEU A 318 16.16 16.70 -4.93
CA LEU A 318 17.51 16.45 -4.43
C LEU A 318 18.20 17.74 -4.01
N VAL A 319 19.04 17.66 -2.99
CA VAL A 319 19.79 18.80 -2.43
C VAL A 319 21.02 19.10 -3.27
N GLY A 320 21.37 20.38 -3.39
CA GLY A 320 22.62 20.86 -3.96
C GLY A 320 22.81 20.50 -5.44
N GLU A 321 24.03 20.07 -5.80
CA GLU A 321 24.42 19.75 -7.18
C GLU A 321 23.68 18.52 -7.73
N HIS A 322 23.22 17.60 -6.87
CA HIS A 322 22.42 16.46 -7.28
C HIS A 322 21.10 16.88 -7.93
N GLY A 323 20.46 17.93 -7.40
CA GLY A 323 19.21 18.47 -7.95
C GLY A 323 19.33 19.04 -9.37
N LYS A 324 20.54 19.42 -9.80
CA LYS A 324 20.79 19.93 -11.15
C LYS A 324 21.13 18.85 -12.17
N LYS A 325 21.63 17.69 -11.69
CA LYS A 325 22.18 16.63 -12.54
C LYS A 325 21.22 15.48 -12.75
N TYR A 326 20.31 15.24 -11.80
CA TYR A 326 19.50 14.04 -11.74
C TYR A 326 18.02 14.35 -11.83
N HIS A 327 17.28 13.42 -12.42
CA HIS A 327 15.84 13.48 -12.53
C HIS A 327 15.20 12.59 -11.47
N VAL A 328 14.17 13.12 -10.80
CA VAL A 328 13.40 12.41 -9.78
C VAL A 328 12.04 12.04 -10.36
N ARG A 329 11.63 10.78 -10.22
CA ARG A 329 10.33 10.29 -10.61
C ARG A 329 9.66 9.62 -9.40
N THR A 330 8.47 10.08 -9.06
CA THR A 330 7.59 9.53 -8.02
C THR A 330 6.15 9.94 -8.33
N ARG A 331 5.18 9.50 -7.54
CA ARG A 331 3.80 10.00 -7.67
C ARG A 331 3.75 11.50 -7.35
N ASN A 332 2.84 12.20 -8.03
CA ASN A 332 2.74 13.65 -7.92
C ASN A 332 1.80 14.13 -6.80
N GLY A 333 1.12 13.23 -6.09
CA GLY A 333 0.22 13.57 -5.00
C GLY A 333 -0.69 12.42 -4.62
N TYR A 334 -1.63 12.70 -3.74
CA TYR A 334 -2.65 11.77 -3.28
C TYR A 334 -3.84 12.49 -2.64
N ARG A 335 -4.96 11.78 -2.47
CA ARG A 335 -6.07 12.24 -1.65
C ARG A 335 -6.02 11.49 -0.32
N PRO A 336 -5.88 12.19 0.83
CA PRO A 336 -5.88 11.54 2.13
C PRO A 336 -7.22 10.83 2.37
N GLN A 337 -7.16 9.59 2.85
CA GLN A 337 -8.36 8.86 3.23
C GLN A 337 -8.94 9.51 4.49
N THR A 338 -10.16 9.97 4.42
CA THR A 338 -10.89 10.46 5.61
C THR A 338 -11.20 9.25 6.48
N ASN A 339 -10.59 9.18 7.68
CA ASN A 339 -10.92 8.15 8.65
C ASN A 339 -12.43 8.20 8.94
N ARG A 340 -13.15 7.12 8.64
CA ARG A 340 -14.60 6.98 8.90
C ARG A 340 -14.98 7.18 10.39
N PHE A 341 -14.01 7.15 11.28
CA PHE A 341 -14.21 7.32 12.74
C PHE A 341 -14.38 8.77 13.21
N SER A 342 -14.10 9.78 12.36
CA SER A 342 -14.34 11.18 12.75
C SER A 342 -15.78 11.64 12.54
N SER A 343 -16.61 10.91 11.81
CA SER A 343 -18.02 11.26 11.57
C SER A 343 -18.99 10.73 12.62
N GLU A 344 -18.68 9.63 13.32
CA GLU A 344 -19.55 9.09 14.38
C GLU A 344 -19.46 9.89 15.69
N ALA A 345 -18.31 10.50 16.00
CA ALA A 345 -18.17 11.33 17.18
C ALA A 345 -18.95 12.67 17.09
N ALA A 346 -19.16 13.17 15.86
CA ALA A 346 -19.92 14.42 15.66
C ALA A 346 -21.45 14.20 15.71
N THR A 347 -21.92 12.98 15.41
CA THR A 347 -23.37 12.69 15.41
C THR A 347 -23.87 12.27 16.78
N SER A 348 -23.03 11.73 17.67
CA SER A 348 -23.43 11.36 19.04
C SER A 348 -23.54 12.55 19.99
N SER A 349 -22.90 13.69 19.70
CA SER A 349 -22.98 14.89 20.54
C SER A 349 -24.24 15.75 20.30
N ILE A 350 -24.98 15.53 19.21
CA ILE A 350 -26.19 16.32 18.90
C ILE A 350 -27.45 15.66 19.46
N SER A 351 -27.43 14.38 19.84
CA SER A 351 -28.61 13.69 20.38
C SER A 351 -28.84 13.83 21.87
N GLN A 352 -27.98 14.54 22.62
CA GLN A 352 -28.10 14.70 24.09
C GLN A 352 -28.60 16.05 24.56
N VAL A 353 -29.03 16.94 23.66
CA VAL A 353 -29.61 18.25 24.10
C VAL A 353 -31.03 18.40 23.54
N MET A 354 -31.97 17.66 24.09
CA MET A 354 -33.38 18.04 24.12
C MET A 354 -33.92 17.84 25.53
N PRO A 355 -34.21 18.89 26.29
CA PRO A 355 -34.94 18.74 27.55
C PRO A 355 -36.42 18.49 27.24
N SER A 356 -36.98 17.45 27.86
CA SER A 356 -38.41 17.20 27.88
C SER A 356 -39.11 18.37 28.57
N GLN A 357 -39.96 19.07 27.84
CA GLN A 357 -41.01 19.88 28.48
C GLN A 357 -42.39 19.29 28.17
N LYS A 358 -43.09 19.05 29.25
CA LYS A 358 -44.48 18.71 29.52
C LYS A 358 -45.51 18.79 28.40
#